data_903e74b75d430a35cf5a8b71abc50367
#
_entry.id   903e74b75d430a35cf5a8b71abc50367
#
_cell.length_a   1.000
_cell.length_b   1.000
_cell.length_c   1.000
_cell.angle_alpha   90.00
_cell.angle_beta   90.00
_cell.angle_gamma   90.00
#
_symmetry.space_group_name_H-M   'P 1'
#
loop_
_entity.id
_entity.type
_entity.pdbx_description
1 polymer ?
#
loop_
_entity_poly.entity_id
_entity_poly.type
_entity_poly.pdbx_seq_one_letter_code
_entity_poly.pdbx_strand_id
1 'polypeptide(L)'
;QDNLVNFYDVNAKFNWRSNNKNRFFASFYSGRDAFKFGDDFGFAWGNTTGTVRWNHLFSDRLFSNATVIASNFDYKLELENPKQGFKWTSSLQELSVKYDLAYFINTNNELSFGYHLTGRRFSPGRISPNVETSIFDEVEQQHMYALDHAFYVSNQQRITDRLSVDYGVRLSIFQNVGAYDLYLYQDPKDNI
;
A
#
# COMPACT_ATOMS: atom_id res chain seq x y z
N GLN A 1 26.42 23.31 14.05
CA GLN A 1 25.73 22.08 13.55
C GLN A 1 24.41 22.54 12.99
N ASP A 2 24.28 22.46 11.67
CA ASP A 2 23.06 22.92 11.00
C ASP A 2 22.13 21.72 10.82
N ASN A 3 20.89 21.85 11.29
CA ASN A 3 19.83 20.88 11.00
C ASN A 3 19.30 21.15 9.59
N LEU A 4 19.17 20.10 8.79
CA LEU A 4 18.64 20.18 7.44
C LEU A 4 17.28 19.50 7.37
N VAL A 5 16.30 20.19 6.81
CA VAL A 5 14.98 19.63 6.48
C VAL A 5 14.75 19.83 5.00
N ASN A 6 14.42 18.74 4.31
CA ASN A 6 14.08 18.77 2.90
C ASN A 6 12.81 17.95 2.66
N PHE A 7 11.87 18.50 1.92
CA PHE A 7 10.66 17.79 1.55
C PHE A 7 10.18 18.21 0.17
N TYR A 8 9.51 17.31 -0.51
CA TYR A 8 8.78 17.61 -1.73
C TYR A 8 7.56 16.73 -1.88
N ASP A 9 6.54 17.27 -2.57
CA ASP A 9 5.34 16.57 -3.01
C ASP A 9 5.06 16.89 -4.46
N VAL A 10 4.81 15.86 -5.25
CA VAL A 10 4.39 15.97 -6.65
C VAL A 10 3.10 15.19 -6.85
N ASN A 11 2.09 15.86 -7.38
CA ASN A 11 0.81 15.27 -7.75
C ASN A 11 0.50 15.52 -9.20
N ALA A 12 0.10 14.48 -9.92
CA ALA A 12 -0.43 14.59 -11.27
C ALA A 12 -1.73 13.80 -11.41
N LYS A 13 -2.72 14.36 -12.08
CA LYS A 13 -4.00 13.69 -12.36
C LYS A 13 -4.38 13.91 -13.80
N PHE A 14 -4.81 12.84 -14.45
CA PHE A 14 -5.28 12.83 -15.82
C PHE A 14 -6.66 12.18 -15.87
N ASN A 15 -7.56 12.74 -16.65
CA ASN A 15 -8.90 12.26 -16.86
C ASN A 15 -9.23 12.36 -18.36
N TRP A 16 -9.57 11.22 -18.94
CA TRP A 16 -9.88 11.12 -20.34
C TRP A 16 -11.19 10.35 -20.57
N ARG A 17 -12.12 11.01 -21.25
CA ARG A 17 -13.37 10.40 -21.70
C ARG A 17 -13.21 9.97 -23.15
N SER A 18 -13.04 8.67 -23.37
CA SER A 18 -12.88 8.13 -24.73
C SER A 18 -14.19 8.16 -25.51
N ASN A 19 -15.31 7.87 -24.83
CA ASN A 19 -16.67 7.92 -25.38
C ASN A 19 -17.70 8.01 -24.24
N ASN A 20 -19.00 7.89 -24.57
CA ASN A 20 -20.06 7.98 -23.57
C ASN A 20 -20.08 6.84 -22.55
N LYS A 21 -19.41 5.72 -22.84
CA LYS A 21 -19.38 4.54 -21.99
C LYS A 21 -18.04 4.29 -21.29
N ASN A 22 -16.96 4.97 -21.73
CA ASN A 22 -15.61 4.70 -21.25
C ASN A 22 -14.94 5.97 -20.75
N ARG A 23 -14.46 5.93 -19.50
CA ARG A 23 -13.70 7.00 -18.87
C ARG A 23 -12.48 6.43 -18.16
N PHE A 24 -11.34 7.04 -18.42
CA PHE A 24 -10.06 6.64 -17.83
C PHE A 24 -9.56 7.75 -16.89
N PHE A 25 -9.04 7.32 -15.76
CA PHE A 25 -8.39 8.19 -14.79
C PHE A 25 -7.00 7.65 -14.54
N ALA A 26 -6.02 8.51 -14.54
CA ALA A 26 -4.69 8.18 -14.06
C ALA A 26 -4.30 9.21 -13.00
N SER A 27 -3.66 8.77 -11.95
CA SER A 27 -3.07 9.64 -10.95
C SER A 27 -1.69 9.14 -10.56
N PHE A 28 -0.82 10.08 -10.26
CA PHE A 28 0.52 9.85 -9.78
C PHE A 28 0.76 10.74 -8.56
N TYR A 29 1.39 10.18 -7.55
CA TYR A 29 1.90 10.88 -6.39
C TYR A 29 3.33 10.45 -6.12
N SER A 30 4.20 11.38 -5.80
CA SER A 30 5.52 11.11 -5.24
C SER A 30 5.85 12.19 -4.22
N GLY A 31 6.18 11.78 -3.01
CA GLY A 31 6.60 12.67 -1.94
C GLY A 31 7.76 12.07 -1.16
N ARG A 32 8.63 12.92 -0.66
CA ARG A 32 9.76 12.54 0.19
C ARG A 32 10.02 13.61 1.23
N ASP A 33 10.23 13.16 2.46
CA ASP A 33 10.71 13.95 3.58
C ASP A 33 12.07 13.44 4.01
N ALA A 34 12.99 14.35 4.31
CA ALA A 34 14.33 14.05 4.79
C ALA A 34 14.75 15.05 5.85
N PHE A 35 15.28 14.52 6.94
CA PHE A 35 15.76 15.29 8.08
C PHE A 35 17.18 14.85 8.39
N LYS A 36 18.06 15.81 8.61
CA LYS A 36 19.41 15.59 9.10
C LYS A 36 19.65 16.48 10.32
N PHE A 37 20.08 15.87 11.42
CA PHE A 37 20.40 16.54 12.67
C PHE A 37 21.91 16.57 12.86
N GLY A 38 22.49 17.74 12.72
CA GLY A 38 23.94 17.88 12.68
C GLY A 38 24.57 17.02 11.59
N ASP A 39 25.75 16.47 11.90
CA ASP A 39 26.47 15.57 11.00
C ASP A 39 26.25 14.08 11.33
N ASP A 40 25.56 13.79 12.43
CA ASP A 40 25.56 12.45 13.03
C ASP A 40 24.32 11.61 12.70
N PHE A 41 23.16 12.24 12.53
CA PHE A 41 21.89 11.51 12.44
C PHE A 41 21.00 12.02 11.32
N GLY A 42 20.49 11.11 10.53
CA GLY A 42 19.55 11.40 9.45
C GLY A 42 18.46 10.35 9.32
N PHE A 43 17.27 10.79 8.94
CA PHE A 43 16.20 9.88 8.52
C PHE A 43 15.40 10.48 7.37
N ALA A 44 14.90 9.61 6.53
CA ALA A 44 14.09 9.99 5.38
C ALA A 44 13.04 8.91 5.11
N TRP A 45 11.89 9.33 4.61
CA TRP A 45 10.89 8.43 4.05
C TRP A 45 10.34 9.00 2.76
N GLY A 46 9.85 8.12 1.92
CA GLY A 46 9.23 8.49 0.66
C GLY A 46 8.06 7.59 0.33
N ASN A 47 7.13 8.10 -0.43
CA ASN A 47 6.04 7.33 -1.00
C ASN A 47 5.85 7.71 -2.47
N THR A 48 5.76 6.70 -3.33
CA THR A 48 5.40 6.88 -4.74
C THR A 48 4.23 5.98 -5.06
N THR A 49 3.14 6.55 -5.58
CA THR A 49 1.92 5.81 -5.91
C THR A 49 1.42 6.19 -7.28
N GLY A 50 1.15 5.17 -8.10
CA GLY A 50 0.47 5.31 -9.38
C GLY A 50 -0.88 4.59 -9.35
N THR A 51 -1.92 5.21 -9.90
CA THR A 51 -3.26 4.62 -10.01
C THR A 51 -3.77 4.80 -11.42
N VAL A 52 -4.32 3.73 -11.99
CA VAL A 52 -5.11 3.79 -13.22
C VAL A 52 -6.48 3.19 -12.94
N ARG A 53 -7.53 3.91 -13.33
CA ARG A 53 -8.91 3.46 -13.21
C ARG A 53 -9.60 3.57 -14.57
N TRP A 54 -10.26 2.50 -14.96
CA TRP A 54 -11.18 2.46 -16.08
C TRP A 54 -12.60 2.33 -15.55
N ASN A 55 -13.40 3.33 -15.83
CA ASN A 55 -14.84 3.32 -15.59
C ASN A 55 -15.55 2.94 -16.89
N HIS A 56 -16.38 1.91 -16.84
CA HIS A 56 -17.13 1.43 -17.98
C HIS A 56 -18.64 1.33 -17.68
N LEU A 57 -19.43 1.87 -18.58
CA LEU A 57 -20.89 1.82 -18.55
C LEU A 57 -21.37 0.69 -19.48
N PHE A 58 -21.76 -0.44 -18.91
CA PHE A 58 -22.34 -1.55 -19.68
C PHE A 58 -23.74 -1.23 -20.18
N SER A 59 -24.55 -0.64 -19.29
CA SER A 59 -25.90 -0.19 -19.57
C SER A 59 -26.25 0.99 -18.67
N ASP A 60 -27.44 1.57 -18.81
CA ASP A 60 -27.92 2.65 -17.96
C ASP A 60 -28.07 2.25 -16.46
N ARG A 61 -27.96 0.95 -16.17
CA ARG A 61 -28.10 0.39 -14.84
C ARG A 61 -26.87 -0.35 -14.31
N LEU A 62 -25.87 -0.65 -15.16
CA LEU A 62 -24.70 -1.43 -14.76
C LEU A 62 -23.42 -0.66 -15.09
N PHE A 63 -22.67 -0.37 -14.04
CA PHE A 63 -21.39 0.35 -14.06
C PHE A 63 -20.28 -0.55 -13.54
N SER A 64 -19.07 -0.36 -14.04
CA SER A 64 -17.89 -0.98 -13.47
C SER A 64 -16.76 0.01 -13.28
N ASN A 65 -15.90 -0.28 -12.28
CA ASN A 65 -14.62 0.36 -12.05
C ASN A 65 -13.54 -0.72 -11.97
N ALA A 66 -12.66 -0.77 -12.95
CA ALA A 66 -11.42 -1.53 -12.87
C ALA A 66 -10.30 -0.57 -12.43
N THR A 67 -9.63 -0.87 -11.34
CA THR A 67 -8.58 -0.01 -10.79
C THR A 67 -7.33 -0.83 -10.52
N VAL A 68 -6.17 -0.32 -10.98
CA VAL A 68 -4.85 -0.84 -10.65
C VAL A 68 -4.11 0.25 -9.88
N ILE A 69 -3.52 -0.13 -8.75
CA ILE A 69 -2.73 0.75 -7.90
C ILE A 69 -1.37 0.08 -7.69
N ALA A 70 -0.30 0.81 -7.95
CA ALA A 70 1.05 0.40 -7.60
C ALA A 70 1.65 1.46 -6.66
N SER A 71 2.20 1.03 -5.54
CA SER A 71 2.86 1.92 -4.59
C SER A 71 4.15 1.35 -4.06
N ASN A 72 5.07 2.26 -3.72
CA ASN A 72 6.32 1.97 -3.04
C ASN A 72 6.52 2.99 -1.94
N PHE A 73 6.60 2.51 -0.72
CA PHE A 73 7.02 3.27 0.46
C PHE A 73 8.40 2.83 0.86
N ASP A 74 9.32 3.77 1.07
CA ASP A 74 10.65 3.51 1.57
C ASP A 74 10.98 4.37 2.79
N TYR A 75 11.80 3.81 3.67
CA TYR A 75 12.29 4.45 4.87
C TYR A 75 13.79 4.24 5.00
N LYS A 76 14.51 5.29 5.36
CA LYS A 76 15.96 5.28 5.58
C LYS A 76 16.27 5.93 6.92
N LEU A 77 17.06 5.26 7.74
CA LEU A 77 17.72 5.81 8.92
C LEU A 77 19.22 5.74 8.70
N GLU A 78 19.96 6.76 9.11
CA GLU A 78 21.40 6.86 8.95
C GLU A 78 22.03 7.45 10.20
N LEU A 79 23.05 6.77 10.71
CA LEU A 79 23.92 7.26 11.78
C LEU A 79 25.33 7.41 11.22
N GLU A 80 25.80 8.64 11.13
CA GLU A 80 27.18 8.96 10.67
C GLU A 80 28.08 9.07 11.90
N ASN A 81 28.70 7.94 12.29
CA ASN A 81 29.64 7.89 13.41
C ASN A 81 30.88 7.11 12.97
N PRO A 82 32.10 7.56 13.28
CA PRO A 82 33.35 6.91 12.83
C PRO A 82 33.50 5.44 13.24
N LYS A 83 32.83 5.01 14.34
CA LYS A 83 32.92 3.62 14.85
C LYS A 83 31.57 2.89 14.81
N GLN A 84 30.46 3.61 14.79
CA GLN A 84 29.10 3.04 14.91
C GLN A 84 28.21 3.51 13.76
N GLY A 85 28.82 3.95 12.65
CA GLY A 85 28.08 4.42 11.51
C GLY A 85 27.36 3.27 10.79
N PHE A 86 26.06 3.42 10.59
CA PHE A 86 25.25 2.47 9.83
C PHE A 86 24.12 3.17 9.07
N LYS A 87 23.62 2.48 8.10
CA LYS A 87 22.44 2.83 7.33
C LYS A 87 21.42 1.71 7.42
N TRP A 88 20.21 2.01 7.87
CA TRP A 88 19.09 1.10 7.82
C TRP A 88 18.10 1.54 6.75
N THR A 89 17.70 0.60 5.90
CA THR A 89 16.68 0.81 4.87
C THR A 89 15.57 -0.22 5.00
N SER A 90 14.33 0.21 4.82
CA SER A 90 13.15 -0.63 4.79
C SER A 90 12.23 -0.18 3.67
N SER A 91 11.44 -1.09 3.10
CA SER A 91 10.47 -0.73 2.07
C SER A 91 9.24 -1.63 2.07
N LEU A 92 8.12 -1.06 1.61
CA LEU A 92 6.86 -1.76 1.36
C LEU A 92 6.42 -1.46 -0.07
N GLN A 93 6.34 -2.49 -0.88
CA GLN A 93 5.79 -2.43 -2.23
C GLN A 93 4.41 -3.07 -2.25
N GLU A 94 3.48 -2.43 -2.94
CA GLU A 94 2.11 -2.91 -3.07
C GLU A 94 1.64 -2.81 -4.53
N LEU A 95 0.99 -3.87 -4.99
CA LEU A 95 0.24 -3.89 -6.23
C LEU A 95 -1.18 -4.35 -5.94
N SER A 96 -2.16 -3.48 -6.17
CA SER A 96 -3.58 -3.76 -5.97
C SER A 96 -4.35 -3.74 -7.28
N VAL A 97 -5.21 -4.72 -7.45
CA VAL A 97 -6.21 -4.77 -8.53
C VAL A 97 -7.59 -4.82 -7.89
N LYS A 98 -8.48 -3.91 -8.29
CA LYS A 98 -9.85 -3.83 -7.81
C LYS A 98 -10.80 -3.84 -8.99
N TYR A 99 -11.84 -4.64 -8.90
CA TYR A 99 -12.93 -4.65 -9.87
C TYR A 99 -14.25 -4.54 -9.13
N ASP A 100 -14.90 -3.40 -9.29
CA ASP A 100 -16.13 -3.03 -8.60
C ASP A 100 -17.25 -2.88 -9.62
N LEU A 101 -18.41 -3.43 -9.32
CA LEU A 101 -19.62 -3.36 -10.11
C LEU A 101 -20.74 -2.70 -9.27
N ALA A 102 -21.46 -1.79 -9.87
CA ALA A 102 -22.66 -1.18 -9.29
C ALA A 102 -23.84 -1.41 -10.24
N TYR A 103 -24.89 -2.06 -9.72
CA TYR A 103 -26.11 -2.38 -10.43
C TYR A 103 -27.31 -1.68 -9.81
N PHE A 104 -27.90 -0.76 -10.53
CA PHE A 104 -29.11 -0.04 -10.15
C PHE A 104 -30.34 -0.90 -10.50
N ILE A 105 -30.83 -1.64 -9.51
CA ILE A 105 -32.04 -2.46 -9.67
C ILE A 105 -33.24 -1.56 -10.04
N ASN A 106 -33.34 -0.42 -9.33
CA ASN A 106 -34.27 0.67 -9.61
C ASN A 106 -33.70 1.98 -9.00
N THR A 107 -34.45 3.09 -9.04
CA THR A 107 -34.05 4.40 -8.52
C THR A 107 -33.82 4.43 -7.00
N ASN A 108 -34.32 3.44 -6.28
CA ASN A 108 -34.28 3.36 -4.82
C ASN A 108 -33.37 2.22 -4.31
N ASN A 109 -32.76 1.44 -5.21
CA ASN A 109 -32.03 0.24 -4.83
C ASN A 109 -30.80 0.04 -5.71
N GLU A 110 -29.62 0.11 -5.10
CA GLU A 110 -28.33 -0.10 -5.73
C GLU A 110 -27.61 -1.27 -5.07
N LEU A 111 -27.25 -2.27 -5.89
CA LEU A 111 -26.44 -3.41 -5.51
C LEU A 111 -25.00 -3.17 -5.97
N SER A 112 -24.05 -3.16 -5.04
CA SER A 112 -22.63 -3.07 -5.30
C SER A 112 -21.93 -4.37 -4.93
N PHE A 113 -21.03 -4.85 -5.78
CA PHE A 113 -20.23 -6.04 -5.52
C PHE A 113 -18.89 -5.94 -6.22
N GLY A 114 -17.90 -6.61 -5.67
CA GLY A 114 -16.56 -6.52 -6.24
C GLY A 114 -15.57 -7.49 -5.63
N TYR A 115 -14.41 -7.48 -6.26
CA TYR A 115 -13.25 -8.25 -5.86
C TYR A 115 -12.02 -7.35 -5.80
N HIS A 116 -11.25 -7.44 -4.71
CA HIS A 116 -9.98 -6.75 -4.54
C HIS A 116 -8.89 -7.78 -4.28
N LEU A 117 -7.78 -7.66 -5.00
CA LEU A 117 -6.56 -8.41 -4.79
C LEU A 117 -5.43 -7.43 -4.52
N THR A 118 -4.70 -7.64 -3.43
CA THR A 118 -3.52 -6.86 -3.11
C THR A 118 -2.34 -7.78 -2.83
N GLY A 119 -1.28 -7.66 -3.63
CA GLY A 119 0.00 -8.29 -3.38
C GLY A 119 0.96 -7.30 -2.70
N ARG A 120 1.65 -7.75 -1.64
CA ARG A 120 2.62 -6.96 -0.89
C ARG A 120 3.96 -7.67 -0.84
N ARG A 121 5.03 -6.88 -1.02
CA ARG A 121 6.39 -7.26 -0.70
C ARG A 121 6.89 -6.31 0.39
N PHE A 122 7.21 -6.87 1.53
CA PHE A 122 7.79 -6.14 2.65
C PHE A 122 9.25 -6.51 2.82
N SER A 123 10.12 -5.51 2.81
CA SER A 123 11.54 -5.61 3.14
C SER A 123 11.74 -5.00 4.52
N PRO A 124 11.80 -5.82 5.60
CA PRO A 124 11.74 -5.32 6.97
C PRO A 124 12.94 -4.46 7.34
N GLY A 125 14.12 -4.80 6.80
CA GLY A 125 15.31 -4.01 7.02
C GLY A 125 16.57 -4.62 6.45
N ARG A 126 17.43 -3.73 5.96
CA ARG A 126 18.83 -3.99 5.64
C ARG A 126 19.67 -2.99 6.41
N ILE A 127 20.56 -3.50 7.25
CA ILE A 127 21.60 -2.73 7.92
C ILE A 127 22.86 -2.86 7.07
N SER A 128 23.48 -1.76 6.73
CA SER A 128 24.78 -1.74 6.08
C SER A 128 25.70 -0.72 6.77
N PRO A 129 26.99 -1.04 6.95
CA PRO A 129 27.96 -0.06 7.43
C PRO A 129 28.02 1.11 6.44
N ASN A 130 28.10 2.35 6.93
CA ASN A 130 28.30 3.53 6.09
C ASN A 130 29.74 4.09 6.19
N VAL A 131 30.58 3.46 7.03
CA VAL A 131 32.02 3.75 7.18
C VAL A 131 32.80 2.44 7.27
N GLU A 132 34.02 2.40 6.74
CA GLU A 132 34.87 1.19 6.75
C GLU A 132 35.23 0.70 8.15
N THR A 133 35.24 1.60 9.15
CA THR A 133 35.56 1.31 10.55
C THR A 133 34.35 0.96 11.40
N SER A 134 33.17 0.82 10.80
CA SER A 134 31.96 0.46 11.51
C SER A 134 32.06 -0.91 12.16
N ILE A 135 31.54 -1.02 13.40
CA ILE A 135 31.41 -2.31 14.11
C ILE A 135 30.20 -3.13 13.62
N PHE A 136 29.36 -2.58 12.77
CA PHE A 136 28.21 -3.28 12.21
C PHE A 136 28.61 -4.04 10.94
N ASP A 137 28.17 -5.28 10.87
CA ASP A 137 28.20 -6.07 9.64
C ASP A 137 26.95 -5.81 8.81
N GLU A 138 27.04 -6.11 7.52
CA GLU A 138 25.87 -6.08 6.66
C GLU A 138 24.91 -7.20 7.02
N VAL A 139 23.68 -6.84 7.36
CA VAL A 139 22.60 -7.78 7.68
C VAL A 139 21.36 -7.39 6.88
N GLU A 140 20.84 -8.33 6.10
CA GLU A 140 19.58 -8.16 5.38
C GLU A 140 18.55 -9.16 5.92
N GLN A 141 17.40 -8.65 6.35
CA GLN A 141 16.27 -9.47 6.76
C GLN A 141 15.53 -10.00 5.55
N GLN A 142 15.05 -11.24 5.66
CA GLN A 142 14.31 -11.90 4.60
C GLN A 142 13.06 -11.10 4.20
N HIS A 143 12.83 -10.99 2.89
CA HIS A 143 11.63 -10.37 2.37
C HIS A 143 10.40 -11.21 2.69
N MET A 144 9.33 -10.53 3.07
CA MET A 144 8.03 -11.15 3.32
C MET A 144 7.06 -10.78 2.20
N TYR A 145 6.25 -11.75 1.81
CA TYR A 145 5.25 -11.57 0.77
C TYR A 145 3.88 -11.93 1.30
N ALA A 146 2.88 -11.16 0.93
CA ALA A 146 1.50 -11.39 1.31
C ALA A 146 0.55 -11.15 0.15
N LEU A 147 -0.54 -11.93 0.14
CA LEU A 147 -1.70 -11.71 -0.72
C LEU A 147 -2.92 -11.47 0.17
N ASP A 148 -3.69 -10.47 -0.20
CA ASP A 148 -4.93 -10.10 0.46
C ASP A 148 -6.06 -10.13 -0.57
N HIS A 149 -7.02 -11.01 -0.38
CA HIS A 149 -8.19 -11.16 -1.22
C HIS A 149 -9.41 -10.63 -0.47
N ALA A 150 -10.25 -9.88 -1.15
CA ALA A 150 -11.49 -9.45 -0.57
C ALA A 150 -12.63 -9.52 -1.60
N PHE A 151 -13.71 -10.18 -1.21
CA PHE A 151 -14.98 -10.24 -1.95
C PHE A 151 -16.02 -9.49 -1.14
N TYR A 152 -16.84 -8.69 -1.77
CA TYR A 152 -17.90 -7.99 -1.08
C TYR A 152 -19.16 -7.91 -1.94
N VAL A 153 -20.28 -7.82 -1.25
CA VAL A 153 -21.58 -7.45 -1.79
C VAL A 153 -22.28 -6.54 -0.81
N SER A 154 -22.81 -5.44 -1.26
CA SER A 154 -23.58 -4.49 -0.46
C SER A 154 -24.80 -3.99 -1.23
N ASN A 155 -25.82 -3.61 -0.50
CA ASN A 155 -27.02 -3.04 -1.07
C ASN A 155 -27.37 -1.74 -0.34
N GLN A 156 -27.55 -0.67 -1.11
CA GLN A 156 -28.07 0.59 -0.63
C GLN A 156 -29.52 0.71 -1.06
N GLN A 157 -30.43 0.80 -0.07
CA GLN A 157 -31.85 0.84 -0.32
C GLN A 157 -32.49 2.09 0.32
N ARG A 158 -33.15 2.88 -0.47
CA ARG A 158 -34.04 3.96 0.00
C ARG A 158 -35.39 3.37 0.28
N ILE A 159 -35.75 3.28 1.55
CA ILE A 159 -37.06 2.74 1.99
C ILE A 159 -38.14 3.83 1.93
N THR A 160 -37.78 5.06 2.32
CA THR A 160 -38.65 6.25 2.24
C THR A 160 -37.78 7.45 1.85
N ASP A 161 -38.40 8.62 1.63
CA ASP A 161 -37.66 9.87 1.37
C ASP A 161 -36.77 10.33 2.55
N ARG A 162 -37.02 9.76 3.74
CA ARG A 162 -36.26 10.09 4.96
C ARG A 162 -35.43 8.97 5.52
N LEU A 163 -35.56 7.77 4.98
CA LEU A 163 -34.85 6.58 5.47
C LEU A 163 -34.17 5.84 4.32
N SER A 164 -32.86 5.75 4.40
CA SER A 164 -32.01 4.87 3.56
C SER A 164 -31.26 3.90 4.46
N VAL A 165 -31.12 2.67 4.02
CA VAL A 165 -30.36 1.61 4.70
C VAL A 165 -29.30 1.10 3.75
N ASP A 166 -28.06 0.97 4.27
CA ASP A 166 -26.92 0.39 3.59
C ASP A 166 -26.46 -0.83 4.39
N TYR A 167 -26.38 -1.99 3.74
CA TYR A 167 -25.98 -3.25 4.34
C TYR A 167 -25.21 -4.12 3.37
N GLY A 168 -24.32 -4.94 3.90
CA GLY A 168 -23.49 -5.79 3.06
C GLY A 168 -22.66 -6.80 3.85
N VAL A 169 -21.98 -7.62 3.10
CA VAL A 169 -21.04 -8.64 3.60
C VAL A 169 -19.73 -8.51 2.85
N ARG A 170 -18.62 -8.64 3.59
CA ARG A 170 -17.26 -8.71 3.04
C ARG A 170 -16.55 -9.91 3.60
N LEU A 171 -15.95 -10.71 2.73
CA LEU A 171 -15.02 -11.78 3.06
C LEU A 171 -13.61 -11.32 2.70
N SER A 172 -12.71 -11.32 3.68
CA SER A 172 -11.29 -11.03 3.47
C SER A 172 -10.45 -12.25 3.84
N ILE A 173 -9.50 -12.61 2.97
CA ILE A 173 -8.59 -13.73 3.12
C ILE A 173 -7.18 -13.19 2.99
N PHE A 174 -6.40 -13.30 4.06
CA PHE A 174 -5.00 -12.93 4.09
C PHE A 174 -4.13 -14.18 4.02
N GLN A 175 -3.10 -14.14 3.17
CA GLN A 175 -2.17 -15.23 2.96
C GLN A 175 -0.73 -14.70 3.02
N ASN A 176 0.11 -15.29 3.87
CA ASN A 176 1.55 -15.17 3.73
C ASN A 176 1.98 -16.13 2.61
N VAL A 177 2.73 -15.60 1.63
CA VAL A 177 3.20 -16.36 0.47
C VAL A 177 4.72 -16.20 0.36
N GLY A 178 5.38 -17.25 -0.13
CA GLY A 178 6.85 -17.29 -0.22
C GLY A 178 7.47 -18.19 0.86
N ALA A 179 8.76 -18.47 0.69
CA ALA A 179 9.55 -19.21 1.67
C ALA A 179 9.85 -18.30 2.87
N TYR A 180 9.73 -18.81 4.07
CA TYR A 180 10.14 -18.14 5.30
C TYR A 180 10.71 -19.16 6.28
N ASP A 181 11.66 -18.74 7.10
CA ASP A 181 12.22 -19.55 8.15
C ASP A 181 11.32 -19.48 9.38
N LEU A 182 10.85 -20.65 9.84
CA LEU A 182 10.08 -20.77 11.07
C LEU A 182 11.01 -21.10 12.21
N TYR A 183 11.25 -20.15 13.10
CA TYR A 183 12.01 -20.37 14.33
C TYR A 183 11.08 -20.92 15.42
N LEU A 184 11.22 -22.21 15.73
CA LEU A 184 10.54 -22.84 16.87
C LEU A 184 11.41 -22.68 18.11
N TYR A 185 10.96 -21.89 19.05
CA TYR A 185 11.60 -21.79 20.36
C TYR A 185 11.06 -22.91 21.24
N GLN A 186 11.95 -23.81 21.76
CA GLN A 186 11.57 -24.73 22.79
C GLN A 186 11.31 -23.96 24.08
N ASP A 187 10.18 -24.27 24.76
CA ASP A 187 9.91 -23.66 26.06
C ASP A 187 11.00 -24.11 27.05
N PRO A 188 11.70 -23.21 27.75
CA PRO A 188 12.70 -23.60 28.77
C PRO A 188 12.17 -24.51 29.88
N LYS A 189 10.85 -24.66 29.99
CA LYS A 189 10.20 -25.54 31.00
C LYS A 189 10.12 -27.01 30.61
N ASP A 190 10.44 -27.37 29.35
CA ASP A 190 10.38 -28.77 28.91
C ASP A 190 11.63 -29.59 29.31
N ASN A 191 12.56 -29.02 30.08
CA ASN A 191 13.78 -29.65 30.59
C ASN A 191 13.83 -29.76 32.12
N ILE A 192 12.68 -29.90 32.80
CA ILE A 192 12.63 -30.22 34.24
C ILE A 192 12.00 -31.58 34.44
#